data_2b1eb11414a417087c994f5e456a8277
#
_entry.id   2b1eb11414a417087c994f5e456a8277
#
_cell.length_a   1.000
_cell.length_b   1.000
_cell.length_c   1.000
_cell.angle_alpha   90.00
_cell.angle_beta   90.00
_cell.angle_gamma   90.00
#
_symmetry.space_group_name_H-M   'P 1'
#
loop_
_entity.id
_entity.type
_entity.pdbx_description
1 polymer ?
#
loop_
_entity_poly.entity_id
_entity_poly.type
_entity_poly.pdbx_seq_one_letter_code
_entity_poly.pdbx_strand_id
1 'polypeptide(L)'
;MKNNTLFAIGEALIDFIPNKSGCEFSQVQSFSPKIGGAPANVLGAFAKLGGKTQLITQLGDDPFGHKIADALKAFRIGTDNVLFTKAANTALAFVSLGSDGSRTFSFYRSPSADMLYDASNLSEDTFNDCFALHFCSVSLGDFPMKQAHKKAIELAKKRGALISFDPNIRLPLWEDTSLLKTAIDEFLPFADIIKVSDEEIGFITGTDDIKEGCKKLLKSAKTVICTCGADGAYAYTENAQIYVPSEKVAAKDTTGAGDAFIGSFLYSLYRSGFDKQRLDKITEAELAEFVKASARYCGISVQGSGAIESYPDYI
;
A
#
# COMPACT_ATOMS: atom_id res chain seq x y z
N MET A 1 2.56 -27.06 -3.25
CA MET A 1 2.58 -26.34 -1.97
C MET A 1 1.57 -25.21 -2.08
N LYS A 2 0.84 -24.86 -1.06
CA LYS A 2 -0.13 -23.76 -1.11
C LYS A 2 0.66 -22.45 -1.13
N ASN A 3 0.38 -21.54 -2.10
CA ASN A 3 0.92 -20.19 -2.12
C ASN A 3 0.62 -19.50 -0.78
N ASN A 4 1.62 -18.97 -0.08
CA ASN A 4 1.45 -18.51 1.29
C ASN A 4 2.17 -17.19 1.62
N THR A 5 2.80 -16.55 0.65
CA THR A 5 3.57 -15.32 0.84
C THR A 5 2.87 -14.15 0.16
N LEU A 6 2.65 -13.06 0.89
CA LEU A 6 2.26 -11.78 0.31
C LEU A 6 3.52 -11.06 -0.20
N PHE A 7 3.53 -10.75 -1.49
CA PHE A 7 4.53 -9.89 -2.10
C PHE A 7 4.00 -8.47 -2.23
N ALA A 8 4.88 -7.49 -2.08
CA ALA A 8 4.61 -6.13 -2.52
C ALA A 8 5.79 -5.60 -3.33
N ILE A 9 5.50 -4.76 -4.31
CA ILE A 9 6.51 -4.11 -5.15
C ILE A 9 6.31 -2.60 -5.12
N GLY A 10 7.39 -1.84 -4.95
CA GLY A 10 7.38 -0.39 -4.96
C GLY A 10 8.43 0.20 -4.05
N GLU A 11 8.17 1.41 -3.57
CA GLU A 11 9.09 2.19 -2.74
C GLU A 11 9.14 1.72 -1.29
N ALA A 12 10.32 1.87 -0.71
CA ALA A 12 10.54 1.98 0.73
C ALA A 12 11.44 3.18 0.98
N LEU A 13 11.09 4.02 1.94
CA LEU A 13 11.71 5.31 2.16
C LEU A 13 11.80 5.67 3.65
N ILE A 14 12.48 6.77 3.96
CA ILE A 14 12.46 7.36 5.30
C ILE A 14 11.55 8.60 5.29
N ASP A 15 10.51 8.56 6.14
CA ASP A 15 9.71 9.73 6.47
C ASP A 15 10.36 10.48 7.64
N PHE A 16 10.76 11.71 7.42
CA PHE A 16 11.26 12.61 8.46
C PHE A 16 10.10 13.39 9.06
N ILE A 17 9.62 12.95 10.23
CA ILE A 17 8.50 13.57 10.95
C ILE A 17 9.04 14.70 11.83
N PRO A 18 8.51 15.95 11.72
CA PRO A 18 8.98 17.06 12.50
C PRO A 18 8.65 16.88 13.98
N ASN A 19 9.52 17.39 14.86
CA ASN A 19 9.29 17.43 16.29
C ASN A 19 8.29 18.50 16.74
N LYS A 20 7.87 19.38 15.81
CA LYS A 20 6.95 20.49 16.04
C LYS A 20 5.93 20.58 14.91
N SER A 21 4.66 20.78 15.27
CA SER A 21 3.55 21.01 14.33
C SER A 21 3.12 22.48 14.34
N GLY A 22 2.38 22.89 13.31
CA GLY A 22 1.79 24.24 13.23
C GLY A 22 2.82 25.36 13.04
N CYS A 23 3.96 25.08 12.40
CA CYS A 23 4.98 26.05 12.10
C CYS A 23 5.52 25.86 10.67
N GLU A 24 6.12 26.89 10.12
CA GLU A 24 6.81 26.83 8.83
C GLU A 24 7.94 25.80 8.85
N PHE A 25 8.18 25.13 7.72
CA PHE A 25 9.22 24.11 7.60
C PHE A 25 10.61 24.65 8.03
N SER A 26 10.91 25.90 7.72
CA SER A 26 12.16 26.59 8.12
C SER A 26 12.35 26.74 9.62
N GLN A 27 11.30 26.59 10.41
CA GLN A 27 11.32 26.70 11.87
C GLN A 27 11.45 25.35 12.57
N VAL A 28 11.41 24.24 11.82
CA VAL A 28 11.59 22.89 12.34
C VAL A 28 13.07 22.67 12.64
N GLN A 29 13.40 22.39 13.89
CA GLN A 29 14.79 22.22 14.32
C GLN A 29 15.25 20.75 14.31
N SER A 30 14.32 19.80 14.42
CA SER A 30 14.65 18.38 14.42
C SER A 30 13.53 17.54 13.83
N PHE A 31 13.92 16.39 13.30
CA PHE A 31 13.01 15.39 12.70
C PHE A 31 13.30 14.01 13.27
N SER A 32 12.26 13.20 13.41
CA SER A 32 12.36 11.79 13.76
C SER A 32 12.23 10.94 12.50
N PRO A 33 13.24 10.13 12.13
CA PRO A 33 13.16 9.25 10.97
C PRO A 33 12.25 8.07 11.27
N LYS A 34 11.28 7.83 10.39
CA LYS A 34 10.39 6.67 10.40
C LYS A 34 10.52 5.90 9.10
N ILE A 35 10.36 4.59 9.16
CA ILE A 35 10.29 3.79 7.95
C ILE A 35 8.89 3.97 7.34
N GLY A 36 8.88 4.32 6.06
CA GLY A 36 7.68 4.54 5.26
C GLY A 36 7.74 3.79 3.92
N GLY A 37 6.75 4.07 3.10
CA GLY A 37 6.49 3.39 1.85
C GLY A 37 5.26 2.50 1.97
N ALA A 38 4.21 2.80 1.19
CA ALA A 38 2.96 2.09 1.27
C ALA A 38 3.11 0.56 1.07
N PRO A 39 3.91 0.07 0.10
CA PRO A 39 4.13 -1.37 -0.06
C PRO A 39 4.71 -2.03 1.20
N ALA A 40 5.67 -1.39 1.87
CA ALA A 40 6.25 -1.90 3.10
C ALA A 40 5.25 -1.90 4.26
N ASN A 41 4.40 -0.87 4.36
CA ASN A 41 3.36 -0.78 5.38
C ASN A 41 2.32 -1.89 5.23
N VAL A 42 1.86 -2.17 4.01
CA VAL A 42 0.93 -3.29 3.73
C VAL A 42 1.52 -4.63 4.16
N LEU A 43 2.78 -4.87 3.81
CA LEU A 43 3.50 -6.09 4.25
C LEU A 43 3.65 -6.13 5.77
N GLY A 44 3.90 -4.98 6.41
CA GLY A 44 4.00 -4.86 7.86
C GLY A 44 2.71 -5.30 8.56
N ALA A 45 1.55 -4.87 8.08
CA ALA A 45 0.26 -5.29 8.62
C ALA A 45 0.05 -6.82 8.49
N PHE A 46 0.35 -7.37 7.32
CA PHE A 46 0.24 -8.81 7.07
C PHE A 46 1.23 -9.63 7.92
N ALA A 47 2.48 -9.15 8.07
CA ALA A 47 3.52 -9.82 8.87
C ALA A 47 3.22 -9.76 10.38
N LYS A 48 2.67 -8.66 10.88
CA LYS A 48 2.21 -8.52 12.27
C LYS A 48 1.14 -9.56 12.61
N LEU A 49 0.26 -9.85 11.69
CA LEU A 49 -0.77 -10.89 11.82
C LEU A 49 -0.24 -12.33 11.65
N GLY A 50 1.06 -12.50 11.41
CA GLY A 50 1.73 -13.80 11.31
C GLY A 50 1.83 -14.37 9.89
N GLY A 51 1.55 -13.57 8.87
CA GLY A 51 1.73 -13.96 7.46
C GLY A 51 3.18 -13.83 7.01
N LYS A 52 3.57 -14.61 5.99
CA LYS A 52 4.87 -14.47 5.32
C LYS A 52 4.80 -13.37 4.28
N THR A 53 5.87 -12.59 4.17
CA THR A 53 5.92 -11.45 3.25
C THR A 53 7.24 -11.36 2.52
N GLN A 54 7.25 -10.69 1.35
CA GLN A 54 8.45 -10.35 0.59
C GLN A 54 8.30 -8.96 -0.04
N LEU A 55 9.23 -8.06 0.21
CA LEU A 55 9.29 -6.77 -0.46
C LEU A 55 10.21 -6.82 -1.68
N ILE A 56 9.72 -6.34 -2.82
CA ILE A 56 10.49 -6.14 -4.04
C ILE A 56 10.75 -4.64 -4.16
N THR A 57 12.00 -4.23 -3.92
CA THR A 57 12.42 -2.82 -3.98
C THR A 57 13.92 -2.71 -4.19
N GLN A 58 14.39 -1.49 -4.43
CA GLN A 58 15.81 -1.18 -4.45
C GLN A 58 16.09 0.01 -3.55
N LEU A 59 17.12 -0.10 -2.74
CA LEU A 59 17.58 0.92 -1.80
C LEU A 59 18.95 1.44 -2.24
N GLY A 60 19.29 2.65 -1.83
CA GLY A 60 20.66 3.12 -1.95
C GLY A 60 21.61 2.30 -1.07
N ASP A 61 22.83 2.06 -1.57
CA ASP A 61 23.92 1.54 -0.73
C ASP A 61 24.46 2.68 0.15
N ASP A 62 23.58 3.14 1.05
CA ASP A 62 23.78 4.28 1.93
C ASP A 62 23.22 3.98 3.34
N PRO A 63 23.53 4.81 4.35
CA PRO A 63 23.07 4.58 5.73
C PRO A 63 21.55 4.47 5.88
N PHE A 64 20.76 5.17 5.05
CA PHE A 64 19.29 5.10 5.11
C PHE A 64 18.76 3.80 4.50
N GLY A 65 19.35 3.33 3.39
CA GLY A 65 19.00 2.06 2.79
C GLY A 65 19.25 0.89 3.73
N HIS A 66 20.42 0.86 4.37
CA HIS A 66 20.73 -0.16 5.38
C HIS A 66 19.79 -0.08 6.59
N LYS A 67 19.48 1.14 7.07
CA LYS A 67 18.51 1.34 8.16
C LYS A 67 17.12 0.80 7.79
N ILE A 68 16.64 1.01 6.56
CA ILE A 68 15.37 0.47 6.09
C ILE A 68 15.43 -1.07 6.09
N ALA A 69 16.47 -1.67 5.50
CA ALA A 69 16.60 -3.11 5.41
C ALA A 69 16.61 -3.79 6.80
N ASP A 70 17.29 -3.20 7.77
CA ASP A 70 17.32 -3.71 9.15
C ASP A 70 15.96 -3.59 9.83
N ALA A 71 15.25 -2.49 9.61
CA ALA A 71 13.90 -2.30 10.15
C ALA A 71 12.88 -3.26 9.51
N LEU A 72 12.95 -3.50 8.20
CA LEU A 72 12.10 -4.48 7.52
C LEU A 72 12.26 -5.87 8.15
N LYS A 73 13.51 -6.31 8.39
CA LYS A 73 13.79 -7.58 9.08
C LYS A 73 13.21 -7.61 10.51
N ALA A 74 13.37 -6.50 11.26
CA ALA A 74 12.81 -6.38 12.60
C ALA A 74 11.27 -6.48 12.60
N PHE A 75 10.62 -5.98 11.55
CA PHE A 75 9.18 -6.12 11.33
C PHE A 75 8.76 -7.47 10.72
N ARG A 76 9.70 -8.41 10.58
CA ARG A 76 9.46 -9.74 9.97
C ARG A 76 9.03 -9.68 8.50
N ILE A 77 9.42 -8.62 7.79
CA ILE A 77 9.21 -8.49 6.34
C ILE A 77 10.40 -9.11 5.63
N GLY A 78 10.12 -10.03 4.69
CA GLY A 78 11.15 -10.68 3.89
C GLY A 78 11.88 -9.69 2.98
N THR A 79 13.20 -9.80 2.94
CA THR A 79 14.10 -8.87 2.24
C THR A 79 14.93 -9.54 1.14
N ASP A 80 14.63 -10.78 0.75
CA ASP A 80 15.40 -11.53 -0.24
C ASP A 80 15.37 -10.86 -1.63
N ASN A 81 14.37 -10.02 -1.90
CA ASN A 81 14.20 -9.27 -3.14
C ASN A 81 14.47 -7.76 -2.98
N VAL A 82 15.13 -7.36 -1.89
CA VAL A 82 15.60 -5.99 -1.67
C VAL A 82 17.00 -5.85 -2.22
N LEU A 83 17.14 -5.03 -3.27
CA LEU A 83 18.44 -4.77 -3.91
C LEU A 83 19.06 -3.49 -3.36
N PHE A 84 20.39 -3.37 -3.52
CA PHE A 84 21.14 -2.17 -3.19
C PHE A 84 21.84 -1.63 -4.43
N THR A 85 21.92 -0.30 -4.56
CA THR A 85 22.62 0.37 -5.66
C THR A 85 23.41 1.58 -5.18
N LYS A 86 24.54 1.84 -5.86
CA LYS A 86 25.31 3.09 -5.71
C LYS A 86 24.92 4.16 -6.74
N ALA A 87 24.02 3.82 -7.68
CA ALA A 87 23.61 4.72 -8.76
C ALA A 87 22.69 5.85 -8.31
N ALA A 88 21.98 5.68 -7.19
CA ALA A 88 21.12 6.70 -6.61
C ALA A 88 20.96 6.46 -5.10
N ASN A 89 20.59 7.52 -4.37
CA ASN A 89 20.35 7.46 -2.93
C ASN A 89 18.98 6.85 -2.62
N THR A 90 18.85 6.38 -1.38
CA THR A 90 17.56 5.99 -0.80
C THR A 90 16.59 7.17 -0.81
N ALA A 91 15.32 6.92 -1.15
CA ALA A 91 14.27 7.93 -1.13
C ALA A 91 14.02 8.47 0.28
N LEU A 92 13.83 9.79 0.38
CA LEU A 92 13.49 10.47 1.63
C LEU A 92 12.24 11.32 1.42
N ALA A 93 11.42 11.44 2.45
CA ALA A 93 10.30 12.36 2.50
C ALA A 93 10.36 13.19 3.80
N PHE A 94 10.22 14.51 3.68
CA PHE A 94 10.10 15.39 4.83
C PHE A 94 8.65 15.81 4.99
N VAL A 95 8.11 15.62 6.19
CA VAL A 95 6.72 15.92 6.50
C VAL A 95 6.64 17.29 7.17
N SER A 96 5.70 18.12 6.73
CA SER A 96 5.26 19.31 7.45
C SER A 96 3.88 19.06 8.05
N LEU A 97 3.70 19.44 9.29
CA LEU A 97 2.43 19.27 10.02
C LEU A 97 1.80 20.63 10.24
N GLY A 98 0.64 20.86 9.61
CA GLY A 98 -0.18 22.04 9.86
C GLY A 98 -0.75 22.08 11.28
N SER A 99 -1.20 23.26 11.74
CA SER A 99 -1.86 23.42 13.04
C SER A 99 -3.24 22.74 13.10
N ASP A 100 -3.84 22.49 11.96
CA ASP A 100 -5.09 21.76 11.74
C ASP A 100 -4.92 20.23 11.62
N GLY A 101 -3.67 19.76 11.71
CA GLY A 101 -3.32 18.35 11.53
C GLY A 101 -3.10 17.94 10.06
N SER A 102 -3.22 18.89 9.12
CA SER A 102 -2.90 18.64 7.71
C SER A 102 -1.43 18.29 7.54
N ARG A 103 -1.12 17.51 6.49
CA ARG A 103 0.24 17.06 6.17
C ARG A 103 0.60 17.46 4.76
N THR A 104 1.79 18.05 4.62
CA THR A 104 2.43 18.25 3.33
C THR A 104 3.75 17.51 3.30
N PHE A 105 4.17 17.08 2.10
CA PHE A 105 5.37 16.28 1.91
C PHE A 105 6.32 16.96 0.94
N SER A 106 7.60 16.95 1.29
CA SER A 106 8.70 17.32 0.37
C SER A 106 9.51 16.06 0.09
N PHE A 107 9.46 15.57 -1.14
CA PHE A 107 10.13 14.33 -1.52
C PHE A 107 11.51 14.59 -2.12
N TYR A 108 12.49 13.82 -1.68
CA TYR A 108 13.84 13.73 -2.25
C TYR A 108 13.96 12.40 -2.98
N ARG A 109 13.42 12.39 -4.22
CA ARG A 109 13.20 11.18 -5.03
C ARG A 109 13.34 11.48 -6.54
N SER A 110 14.48 12.12 -6.97
CA SER A 110 14.68 12.52 -8.38
C SER A 110 16.11 12.31 -8.87
N PRO A 111 16.51 11.15 -9.37
CA PRO A 111 15.93 9.82 -9.07
C PRO A 111 16.34 9.32 -7.69
N SER A 112 15.56 8.42 -7.12
CA SER A 112 15.97 7.60 -5.99
C SER A 112 16.19 6.16 -6.41
N ALA A 113 16.83 5.37 -5.55
CA ALA A 113 17.23 4.01 -5.83
C ALA A 113 16.08 3.11 -6.27
N ASP A 114 14.91 3.23 -5.62
CA ASP A 114 13.71 2.45 -5.93
C ASP A 114 13.19 2.68 -7.35
N MET A 115 13.33 3.88 -7.91
CA MET A 115 12.92 4.20 -9.28
C MET A 115 13.75 3.45 -10.32
N LEU A 116 14.99 3.07 -9.98
CA LEU A 116 15.95 2.42 -10.88
C LEU A 116 15.89 0.89 -10.84
N TYR A 117 14.94 0.29 -10.11
CA TYR A 117 14.79 -1.16 -10.08
C TYR A 117 14.47 -1.71 -11.47
N ASP A 118 15.35 -2.56 -12.00
CA ASP A 118 15.21 -3.12 -13.34
C ASP A 118 14.42 -4.42 -13.35
N ALA A 119 13.52 -4.57 -14.33
CA ALA A 119 12.66 -5.75 -14.48
C ALA A 119 13.44 -7.05 -14.71
N SER A 120 14.69 -7.00 -15.21
CA SER A 120 15.55 -8.17 -15.40
C SER A 120 15.92 -8.89 -14.09
N ASN A 121 15.81 -8.19 -12.95
CA ASN A 121 16.02 -8.77 -11.63
C ASN A 121 14.88 -9.71 -11.18
N LEU A 122 13.78 -9.79 -11.92
CA LEU A 122 12.63 -10.65 -11.60
C LEU A 122 12.62 -11.90 -12.48
N SER A 123 12.44 -13.06 -11.86
CA SER A 123 12.29 -14.36 -12.51
C SER A 123 11.00 -15.06 -12.07
N GLU A 124 10.63 -16.15 -12.71
CA GLU A 124 9.49 -16.96 -12.29
C GLU A 124 9.67 -17.54 -10.89
N ASP A 125 10.91 -17.85 -10.50
CA ASP A 125 11.23 -18.41 -9.19
C ASP A 125 10.99 -17.41 -8.04
N THR A 126 11.08 -16.10 -8.33
CA THR A 126 10.74 -15.04 -7.36
C THR A 126 9.35 -15.24 -6.77
N PHE A 127 8.40 -15.75 -7.55
CA PHE A 127 6.97 -15.84 -7.16
C PHE A 127 6.48 -17.28 -6.88
N ASN A 128 7.39 -18.23 -6.60
CA ASN A 128 7.03 -19.66 -6.43
C ASN A 128 5.96 -19.95 -5.38
N ASP A 129 5.86 -19.15 -4.33
CA ASP A 129 4.88 -19.29 -3.25
C ASP A 129 3.99 -18.04 -3.06
N CYS A 130 3.87 -17.24 -4.11
CA CYS A 130 3.11 -15.99 -4.11
C CYS A 130 1.60 -16.25 -3.96
N PHE A 131 1.04 -15.85 -2.83
CA PHE A 131 -0.41 -15.80 -2.58
C PHE A 131 -1.04 -14.59 -3.27
N ALA A 132 -0.45 -13.43 -3.07
CA ALA A 132 -0.89 -12.19 -3.66
C ALA A 132 0.31 -11.25 -3.91
N LEU A 133 0.18 -10.39 -4.91
CA LEU A 133 1.08 -9.27 -5.19
C LEU A 133 0.33 -7.97 -4.99
N HIS A 134 0.84 -7.11 -4.12
CA HIS A 134 0.31 -5.76 -3.86
C HIS A 134 1.21 -4.68 -4.44
N PHE A 135 0.63 -3.58 -4.94
CA PHE A 135 1.35 -2.41 -5.42
C PHE A 135 0.52 -1.13 -5.34
N CYS A 136 1.21 0.02 -5.43
CA CYS A 136 0.63 1.36 -5.39
C CYS A 136 1.03 2.18 -6.63
N SER A 137 0.44 3.37 -6.82
CA SER A 137 0.74 4.22 -7.99
C SER A 137 2.04 5.01 -7.88
N VAL A 138 2.57 5.21 -6.66
CA VAL A 138 3.77 6.02 -6.39
C VAL A 138 4.97 5.64 -7.27
N SER A 139 5.08 4.36 -7.61
CA SER A 139 6.20 3.80 -8.38
C SER A 139 5.84 3.46 -9.83
N LEU A 140 4.75 4.04 -10.39
CA LEU A 140 4.28 3.82 -11.77
C LEU A 140 4.65 4.96 -12.73
N GLY A 141 5.51 5.90 -12.33
CA GLY A 141 6.02 6.96 -13.22
C GLY A 141 6.91 6.40 -14.35
N ASP A 142 7.33 7.27 -15.25
CA ASP A 142 8.15 6.90 -16.41
C ASP A 142 9.61 6.66 -16.02
N PHE A 143 9.85 5.54 -15.34
CA PHE A 143 11.17 5.07 -14.91
C PHE A 143 11.20 3.53 -14.81
N PRO A 144 12.38 2.88 -14.71
CA PRO A 144 12.54 1.42 -14.79
C PRO A 144 11.57 0.62 -13.90
N MET A 145 11.29 1.08 -12.69
CA MET A 145 10.40 0.40 -11.75
C MET A 145 8.99 0.16 -12.31
N LYS A 146 8.49 1.02 -13.21
CA LYS A 146 7.20 0.79 -13.90
C LYS A 146 7.20 -0.51 -14.71
N GLN A 147 8.27 -0.79 -15.42
CA GLN A 147 8.40 -2.04 -16.19
C GLN A 147 8.57 -3.24 -15.25
N ALA A 148 9.25 -3.06 -14.12
CA ALA A 148 9.34 -4.09 -13.09
C ALA A 148 7.96 -4.44 -12.50
N HIS A 149 7.06 -3.46 -12.29
CA HIS A 149 5.68 -3.72 -11.89
C HIS A 149 4.95 -4.58 -12.92
N LYS A 150 5.01 -4.25 -14.21
CA LYS A 150 4.38 -5.06 -15.27
C LYS A 150 4.88 -6.48 -15.26
N LYS A 151 6.20 -6.66 -15.16
CA LYS A 151 6.84 -7.98 -15.11
C LYS A 151 6.44 -8.76 -13.86
N ALA A 152 6.44 -8.11 -12.70
CA ALA A 152 6.02 -8.72 -11.43
C ALA A 152 4.57 -9.22 -11.50
N ILE A 153 3.66 -8.38 -12.03
CA ILE A 153 2.24 -8.73 -12.20
C ILE A 153 2.08 -9.93 -13.15
N GLU A 154 2.79 -9.93 -14.28
CA GLU A 154 2.78 -11.06 -15.22
C GLU A 154 3.21 -12.37 -14.56
N LEU A 155 4.35 -12.33 -13.85
CA LEU A 155 4.92 -13.52 -13.20
C LEU A 155 4.04 -14.00 -12.03
N ALA A 156 3.50 -13.09 -11.22
CA ALA A 156 2.58 -13.44 -10.13
C ALA A 156 1.28 -14.08 -10.68
N LYS A 157 0.71 -13.51 -11.75
CA LYS A 157 -0.47 -14.09 -12.42
C LYS A 157 -0.23 -15.48 -12.97
N LYS A 158 0.95 -15.78 -13.50
CA LYS A 158 1.33 -17.14 -13.95
C LYS A 158 1.32 -18.15 -12.80
N ARG A 159 1.57 -17.72 -11.56
CA ARG A 159 1.49 -18.54 -10.35
C ARG A 159 0.08 -18.60 -9.75
N GLY A 160 -0.90 -17.94 -10.37
CA GLY A 160 -2.28 -17.88 -9.87
C GLY A 160 -2.47 -16.96 -8.67
N ALA A 161 -1.52 -16.05 -8.41
CA ALA A 161 -1.60 -15.09 -7.32
C ALA A 161 -2.72 -14.06 -7.55
N LEU A 162 -3.29 -13.56 -6.47
CA LEU A 162 -4.18 -12.39 -6.47
C LEU A 162 -3.37 -11.13 -6.72
N ILE A 163 -3.93 -10.19 -7.47
CA ILE A 163 -3.32 -8.87 -7.70
C ILE A 163 -4.13 -7.82 -6.95
N SER A 164 -3.48 -7.14 -6.02
CA SER A 164 -4.07 -6.08 -5.20
C SER A 164 -3.45 -4.73 -5.56
N PHE A 165 -4.28 -3.77 -5.90
CA PHE A 165 -3.88 -2.42 -6.25
C PHE A 165 -4.56 -1.38 -5.35
N ASP A 166 -3.75 -0.58 -4.68
CA ASP A 166 -4.16 0.64 -3.99
C ASP A 166 -3.52 1.82 -4.74
N PRO A 167 -4.26 2.64 -5.50
CA PRO A 167 -3.68 3.81 -6.16
C PRO A 167 -2.87 4.70 -5.22
N ASN A 168 -3.34 4.90 -4.01
CA ASN A 168 -2.62 5.63 -2.95
C ASN A 168 -2.01 6.92 -3.49
N ILE A 169 -2.88 7.80 -3.97
CA ILE A 169 -2.54 8.99 -4.75
C ILE A 169 -1.63 9.94 -3.96
N ARG A 170 -0.53 10.34 -4.59
CA ARG A 170 0.42 11.32 -4.06
C ARG A 170 0.73 12.35 -5.14
N LEU A 171 -0.19 13.32 -5.33
CA LEU A 171 -0.07 14.36 -6.36
C LEU A 171 1.30 15.05 -6.39
N PRO A 172 1.94 15.38 -5.24
CA PRO A 172 3.24 16.05 -5.25
C PRO A 172 4.40 15.25 -5.86
N LEU A 173 4.23 13.96 -6.13
CA LEU A 173 5.24 13.11 -6.78
C LEU A 173 5.13 13.10 -8.31
N TRP A 174 4.15 13.77 -8.86
CA TRP A 174 3.87 13.78 -10.29
C TRP A 174 3.95 15.21 -10.84
N GLU A 175 4.71 15.37 -11.91
CA GLU A 175 4.82 16.67 -12.60
C GLU A 175 3.50 17.11 -13.23
N ASP A 176 2.70 16.12 -13.68
CA ASP A 176 1.38 16.32 -14.26
C ASP A 176 0.40 15.26 -13.74
N THR A 177 -0.72 15.72 -13.22
CA THR A 177 -1.79 14.83 -12.71
C THR A 177 -2.41 13.96 -13.80
N SER A 178 -2.34 14.37 -15.07
CA SER A 178 -2.79 13.56 -16.20
C SER A 178 -1.91 12.33 -16.44
N LEU A 179 -0.60 12.44 -16.15
CA LEU A 179 0.33 11.29 -16.20
C LEU A 179 0.00 10.27 -15.11
N LEU A 180 -0.31 10.75 -13.90
CA LEU A 180 -0.77 9.88 -12.82
C LEU A 180 -2.06 9.15 -13.20
N LYS A 181 -3.06 9.90 -13.73
CA LYS A 181 -4.32 9.31 -14.16
C LYS A 181 -4.09 8.24 -15.24
N THR A 182 -3.26 8.54 -16.23
CA THR A 182 -2.88 7.60 -17.29
C THR A 182 -2.23 6.34 -16.73
N ALA A 183 -1.31 6.50 -15.77
CA ALA A 183 -0.65 5.35 -15.13
C ALA A 183 -1.65 4.51 -14.33
N ILE A 184 -2.56 5.13 -13.58
CA ILE A 184 -3.61 4.40 -12.86
C ILE A 184 -4.49 3.63 -13.84
N ASP A 185 -4.99 4.27 -14.91
CA ASP A 185 -5.85 3.64 -15.91
C ASP A 185 -5.16 2.46 -16.62
N GLU A 186 -3.85 2.55 -16.85
CA GLU A 186 -3.04 1.47 -17.42
C GLU A 186 -2.97 0.24 -16.51
N PHE A 187 -2.93 0.45 -15.17
CA PHE A 187 -2.73 -0.64 -14.22
C PHE A 187 -4.02 -1.19 -13.60
N LEU A 188 -5.13 -0.43 -13.61
CA LEU A 188 -6.43 -0.90 -13.11
C LEU A 188 -6.86 -2.27 -13.66
N PRO A 189 -6.72 -2.57 -14.98
CA PRO A 189 -7.16 -3.86 -15.54
C PRO A 189 -6.34 -5.07 -15.08
N PHE A 190 -5.22 -4.84 -14.40
CA PHE A 190 -4.42 -5.95 -13.87
C PHE A 190 -4.91 -6.43 -12.51
N ALA A 191 -5.65 -5.61 -11.76
CA ALA A 191 -6.04 -5.89 -10.39
C ALA A 191 -7.22 -6.86 -10.30
N ASP A 192 -7.15 -7.76 -9.32
CA ASP A 192 -8.30 -8.56 -8.86
C ASP A 192 -9.01 -7.82 -7.70
N ILE A 193 -8.25 -7.07 -6.90
CA ILE A 193 -8.72 -6.29 -5.76
C ILE A 193 -8.23 -4.85 -5.92
N ILE A 194 -9.13 -3.89 -5.87
CA ILE A 194 -8.82 -2.45 -5.85
C ILE A 194 -9.28 -1.88 -4.51
N LYS A 195 -8.39 -1.18 -3.82
CA LYS A 195 -8.76 -0.35 -2.67
C LYS A 195 -8.51 1.11 -3.02
N VAL A 196 -9.47 1.97 -2.72
CA VAL A 196 -9.37 3.43 -2.85
C VAL A 196 -9.87 4.11 -1.59
N SER A 197 -9.56 5.39 -1.40
CA SER A 197 -10.25 6.23 -0.43
C SER A 197 -11.40 7.01 -1.10
N ASP A 198 -12.30 7.55 -0.27
CA ASP A 198 -13.36 8.47 -0.72
C ASP A 198 -12.78 9.75 -1.35
N GLU A 199 -11.62 10.23 -0.87
CA GLU A 199 -10.90 11.37 -1.44
C GLU A 199 -10.32 11.07 -2.84
N GLU A 200 -10.00 9.81 -3.14
CA GLU A 200 -9.39 9.37 -4.40
C GLU A 200 -10.43 9.03 -5.48
N ILE A 201 -11.64 8.64 -5.07
CA ILE A 201 -12.64 8.07 -5.99
C ILE A 201 -12.99 9.03 -7.13
N GLY A 202 -13.14 10.33 -6.83
CA GLY A 202 -13.44 11.37 -7.81
C GLY A 202 -12.37 11.52 -8.86
N PHE A 203 -11.09 11.56 -8.45
CA PHE A 203 -9.96 11.66 -9.36
C PHE A 203 -9.85 10.44 -10.28
N ILE A 204 -10.06 9.24 -9.74
CA ILE A 204 -9.89 7.99 -10.49
C ILE A 204 -11.06 7.76 -11.45
N THR A 205 -12.29 8.02 -11.02
CA THR A 205 -13.50 7.57 -11.74
C THR A 205 -14.27 8.69 -12.45
N GLY A 206 -13.92 9.96 -12.12
CA GLY A 206 -14.64 11.14 -12.62
C GLY A 206 -16.01 11.34 -11.98
N THR A 207 -16.26 10.73 -10.82
CA THR A 207 -17.48 10.94 -10.02
C THR A 207 -17.16 10.86 -8.52
N ASP A 208 -17.69 11.79 -7.73
CA ASP A 208 -17.57 11.80 -6.28
C ASP A 208 -18.60 10.89 -5.58
N ASP A 209 -19.57 10.36 -6.33
CA ASP A 209 -20.49 9.34 -5.81
C ASP A 209 -19.75 8.01 -5.63
N ILE A 210 -19.56 7.60 -4.39
CA ILE A 210 -18.82 6.40 -4.01
C ILE A 210 -19.41 5.15 -4.68
N LYS A 211 -20.74 5.03 -4.69
CA LYS A 211 -21.42 3.87 -5.27
C LYS A 211 -21.21 3.78 -6.78
N GLU A 212 -21.34 4.91 -7.47
CA GLU A 212 -21.12 4.99 -8.91
C GLU A 212 -19.64 4.73 -9.24
N GLY A 213 -18.73 5.37 -8.50
CA GLY A 213 -17.30 5.20 -8.67
C GLY A 213 -16.85 3.76 -8.44
N CYS A 214 -17.28 3.12 -7.36
CA CYS A 214 -16.97 1.71 -7.11
C CYS A 214 -17.52 0.79 -8.21
N LYS A 215 -18.72 1.04 -8.74
CA LYS A 215 -19.28 0.28 -9.88
C LYS A 215 -18.47 0.47 -11.17
N LYS A 216 -17.89 1.66 -11.40
CA LYS A 216 -16.98 1.88 -12.52
C LYS A 216 -15.72 1.04 -12.37
N LEU A 217 -15.13 0.99 -11.16
CA LEU A 217 -13.92 0.21 -10.85
C LEU A 217 -14.17 -1.30 -10.91
N LEU A 218 -15.37 -1.79 -10.58
CA LEU A 218 -15.74 -3.21 -10.72
C LEU A 218 -15.69 -3.73 -12.16
N LYS A 219 -15.66 -2.85 -13.16
CA LYS A 219 -15.43 -3.28 -14.55
C LYS A 219 -14.00 -3.80 -14.78
N SER A 220 -13.08 -3.44 -13.90
CA SER A 220 -11.66 -3.81 -13.98
C SER A 220 -11.25 -4.83 -12.91
N ALA A 221 -11.97 -4.94 -11.79
CA ALA A 221 -11.60 -5.79 -10.67
C ALA A 221 -12.78 -6.61 -10.15
N LYS A 222 -12.49 -7.66 -9.38
CA LYS A 222 -13.50 -8.54 -8.76
C LYS A 222 -14.02 -7.99 -7.44
N THR A 223 -13.17 -7.27 -6.73
CA THR A 223 -13.50 -6.65 -5.44
C THR A 223 -13.00 -5.21 -5.44
N VAL A 224 -13.86 -4.28 -5.05
CA VAL A 224 -13.51 -2.88 -4.86
C VAL A 224 -13.85 -2.48 -3.44
N ILE A 225 -12.90 -1.87 -2.74
CA ILE A 225 -13.07 -1.35 -1.38
C ILE A 225 -12.86 0.16 -1.44
N CYS A 226 -13.80 0.92 -0.87
CA CYS A 226 -13.66 2.35 -0.68
C CYS A 226 -13.67 2.66 0.82
N THR A 227 -12.51 3.09 1.35
CA THR A 227 -12.39 3.50 2.76
C THR A 227 -12.76 4.97 2.90
N CYS A 228 -13.55 5.31 3.94
CA CYS A 228 -14.07 6.64 4.23
C CYS A 228 -13.60 7.12 5.61
N GLY A 229 -12.35 6.84 5.96
CA GLY A 229 -11.76 7.25 7.24
C GLY A 229 -12.61 6.87 8.45
N ALA A 230 -13.02 7.87 9.23
CA ALA A 230 -13.82 7.66 10.44
C ALA A 230 -15.27 7.21 10.17
N ASP A 231 -15.76 7.37 8.95
CA ASP A 231 -17.13 6.96 8.59
C ASP A 231 -17.21 5.46 8.30
N GLY A 232 -16.09 4.81 7.93
CA GLY A 232 -16.09 3.37 7.71
C GLY A 232 -15.58 2.96 6.32
N ALA A 233 -16.15 1.90 5.75
CA ALA A 233 -15.75 1.41 4.44
C ALA A 233 -16.91 0.77 3.68
N TYR A 234 -16.93 1.01 2.38
CA TYR A 234 -17.78 0.29 1.44
C TYR A 234 -16.96 -0.81 0.76
N ALA A 235 -17.59 -1.93 0.46
CA ALA A 235 -17.00 -2.93 -0.41
C ALA A 235 -18.02 -3.48 -1.40
N TYR A 236 -17.57 -3.73 -2.60
CA TYR A 236 -18.36 -4.14 -3.75
C TYR A 236 -17.72 -5.32 -4.44
N THR A 237 -18.56 -6.28 -4.81
CA THR A 237 -18.27 -7.34 -5.77
C THR A 237 -19.38 -7.40 -6.79
N GLU A 238 -19.33 -8.30 -7.77
CA GLU A 238 -20.45 -8.51 -8.70
C GLU A 238 -21.75 -8.85 -7.95
N ASN A 239 -21.65 -9.63 -6.86
CA ASN A 239 -22.79 -10.22 -6.16
C ASN A 239 -23.08 -9.62 -4.78
N ALA A 240 -22.26 -8.70 -4.28
CA ALA A 240 -22.39 -8.13 -2.96
C ALA A 240 -22.06 -6.63 -2.94
N GLN A 241 -22.81 -5.91 -2.13
CA GLN A 241 -22.55 -4.52 -1.80
C GLN A 241 -22.76 -4.33 -0.31
N ILE A 242 -21.72 -3.96 0.40
CA ILE A 242 -21.77 -3.78 1.85
C ILE A 242 -21.24 -2.40 2.26
N TYR A 243 -21.67 -1.97 3.41
CA TYR A 243 -21.10 -0.84 4.17
C TYR A 243 -20.85 -1.30 5.60
N VAL A 244 -19.66 -1.00 6.11
CA VAL A 244 -19.27 -1.26 7.49
C VAL A 244 -18.87 0.06 8.14
N PRO A 245 -19.56 0.53 9.17
CA PRO A 245 -19.17 1.73 9.89
C PRO A 245 -17.91 1.49 10.72
N SER A 246 -17.06 2.51 10.84
CA SER A 246 -15.91 2.48 11.75
C SER A 246 -16.33 2.62 13.21
N GLU A 247 -15.61 1.96 14.09
CA GLU A 247 -15.71 2.23 15.53
C GLU A 247 -15.11 3.61 15.84
N LYS A 248 -15.76 4.40 16.67
CA LYS A 248 -15.25 5.71 17.09
C LYS A 248 -14.07 5.53 18.03
N VAL A 249 -12.90 6.00 17.61
CA VAL A 249 -11.66 5.96 18.39
C VAL A 249 -11.01 7.34 18.43
N ALA A 250 -10.20 7.58 19.45
CA ALA A 250 -9.36 8.78 19.51
C ALA A 250 -8.11 8.57 18.66
N ALA A 251 -8.17 8.98 17.39
CA ALA A 251 -7.03 8.87 16.50
C ALA A 251 -5.88 9.80 16.94
N LYS A 252 -4.69 9.24 17.08
CA LYS A 252 -3.46 9.95 17.38
C LYS A 252 -2.62 10.19 16.11
N ASP A 253 -2.54 9.18 15.25
CA ASP A 253 -1.75 9.20 14.04
C ASP A 253 -2.41 8.28 12.98
N THR A 254 -2.82 8.85 11.86
CA THR A 254 -3.47 8.11 10.78
C THR A 254 -2.51 7.60 9.70
N THR A 255 -1.18 7.74 9.93
CA THR A 255 -0.17 7.25 8.98
C THR A 255 -0.31 5.75 8.79
N GLY A 256 -0.41 5.33 7.52
CA GLY A 256 -0.50 3.92 7.17
C GLY A 256 -1.84 3.23 7.48
N ALA A 257 -2.90 3.98 7.86
CA ALA A 257 -4.21 3.38 8.14
C ALA A 257 -4.80 2.66 6.92
N GLY A 258 -4.72 3.27 5.73
CA GLY A 258 -5.13 2.64 4.47
C GLY A 258 -4.33 1.38 4.16
N ASP A 259 -3.01 1.43 4.42
CA ASP A 259 -2.10 0.29 4.22
C ASP A 259 -2.42 -0.83 5.21
N ALA A 260 -2.70 -0.48 6.48
CA ALA A 260 -3.16 -1.43 7.51
C ALA A 260 -4.47 -2.11 7.11
N PHE A 261 -5.41 -1.34 6.53
CA PHE A 261 -6.67 -1.87 6.06
C PHE A 261 -6.47 -2.94 4.97
N ILE A 262 -5.79 -2.59 3.89
CA ILE A 262 -5.61 -3.56 2.80
C ILE A 262 -4.71 -4.73 3.21
N GLY A 263 -3.67 -4.50 4.03
CA GLY A 263 -2.81 -5.56 4.53
C GLY A 263 -3.57 -6.59 5.39
N SER A 264 -4.43 -6.12 6.30
CA SER A 264 -5.28 -7.00 7.13
C SER A 264 -6.42 -7.66 6.34
N PHE A 265 -6.98 -6.99 5.33
CA PHE A 265 -7.95 -7.58 4.42
C PHE A 265 -7.34 -8.74 3.62
N LEU A 266 -6.16 -8.54 3.04
CA LEU A 266 -5.43 -9.59 2.36
C LEU A 266 -5.08 -10.76 3.30
N TYR A 267 -4.78 -10.46 4.58
CA TYR A 267 -4.55 -11.51 5.58
C TYR A 267 -5.82 -12.31 5.87
N SER A 268 -7.00 -11.66 5.96
CA SER A 268 -8.28 -12.34 6.15
C SER A 268 -8.60 -13.28 4.98
N LEU A 269 -8.36 -12.85 3.74
CA LEU A 269 -8.46 -13.71 2.55
C LEU A 269 -7.51 -14.91 2.63
N TYR A 270 -6.25 -14.65 2.96
CA TYR A 270 -5.23 -15.70 3.10
C TYR A 270 -5.62 -16.74 4.15
N ARG A 271 -5.99 -16.30 5.36
CA ARG A 271 -6.39 -17.18 6.47
C ARG A 271 -7.61 -18.05 6.12
N SER A 272 -8.53 -17.47 5.38
CA SER A 272 -9.75 -18.17 4.93
C SER A 272 -9.54 -19.04 3.68
N GLY A 273 -8.30 -19.09 3.17
CA GLY A 273 -7.93 -19.95 2.03
C GLY A 273 -8.50 -19.47 0.70
N PHE A 274 -8.66 -18.15 0.53
CA PHE A 274 -9.09 -17.57 -0.74
C PHE A 274 -7.96 -17.62 -1.77
N ASP A 275 -8.34 -17.92 -2.97
CA ASP A 275 -7.56 -17.78 -4.20
C ASP A 275 -8.40 -17.02 -5.24
N LYS A 276 -7.91 -16.90 -6.44
CA LYS A 276 -8.60 -16.19 -7.52
C LYS A 276 -9.98 -16.77 -7.85
N GLN A 277 -10.15 -18.09 -7.79
CA GLN A 277 -11.44 -18.75 -8.10
C GLN A 277 -12.44 -18.58 -6.95
N ARG A 278 -11.95 -18.61 -5.71
CA ARG A 278 -12.79 -18.40 -4.54
C ARG A 278 -13.18 -16.93 -4.36
N LEU A 279 -12.32 -15.99 -4.78
CA LEU A 279 -12.63 -14.56 -4.73
C LEU A 279 -13.88 -14.22 -5.58
N ASP A 280 -14.08 -14.90 -6.72
CA ASP A 280 -15.28 -14.75 -7.55
C ASP A 280 -16.58 -15.17 -6.85
N LYS A 281 -16.46 -15.96 -5.78
CA LYS A 281 -17.58 -16.55 -5.06
C LYS A 281 -17.70 -16.05 -3.62
N ILE A 282 -16.98 -14.97 -3.29
CA ILE A 282 -17.05 -14.37 -1.95
C ILE A 282 -18.49 -13.98 -1.64
N THR A 283 -18.99 -14.45 -0.52
CA THR A 283 -20.34 -14.12 -0.07
C THR A 283 -20.37 -12.74 0.59
N GLU A 284 -21.56 -12.13 0.65
CA GLU A 284 -21.76 -10.86 1.35
C GLU A 284 -21.33 -10.96 2.82
N ALA A 285 -21.65 -12.07 3.49
CA ALA A 285 -21.28 -12.30 4.88
C ALA A 285 -19.75 -12.39 5.10
N GLU A 286 -19.02 -13.12 4.24
CA GLU A 286 -17.57 -13.21 4.31
C GLU A 286 -16.93 -11.84 4.02
N LEU A 287 -17.42 -11.12 3.00
CA LEU A 287 -16.94 -9.79 2.66
C LEU A 287 -17.13 -8.82 3.82
N ALA A 288 -18.31 -8.83 4.45
CA ALA A 288 -18.62 -7.98 5.60
C ALA A 288 -17.74 -8.31 6.81
N GLU A 289 -17.48 -9.59 7.09
CA GLU A 289 -16.58 -10.03 8.15
C GLU A 289 -15.16 -9.52 7.92
N PHE A 290 -14.61 -9.68 6.72
CA PHE A 290 -13.24 -9.25 6.40
C PHE A 290 -13.08 -7.73 6.44
N VAL A 291 -14.05 -6.98 5.90
CA VAL A 291 -14.04 -5.51 5.95
C VAL A 291 -14.16 -5.01 7.39
N LYS A 292 -15.02 -5.64 8.22
CA LYS A 292 -15.16 -5.31 9.65
C LYS A 292 -13.88 -5.57 10.43
N ALA A 293 -13.24 -6.70 10.19
CA ALA A 293 -11.96 -7.04 10.80
C ALA A 293 -10.89 -6.00 10.43
N SER A 294 -10.83 -5.60 9.14
CA SER A 294 -9.87 -4.59 8.66
C SER A 294 -10.15 -3.20 9.22
N ALA A 295 -11.42 -2.79 9.32
CA ALA A 295 -11.80 -1.53 9.94
C ALA A 295 -11.39 -1.48 11.43
N ARG A 296 -11.60 -2.57 12.16
CA ARG A 296 -11.17 -2.70 13.57
C ARG A 296 -9.64 -2.64 13.69
N TYR A 297 -8.91 -3.35 12.83
CA TYR A 297 -7.45 -3.33 12.78
C TYR A 297 -6.91 -1.89 12.60
N CYS A 298 -7.48 -1.14 11.65
CA CYS A 298 -7.19 0.28 11.47
C CYS A 298 -7.52 1.10 12.71
N GLY A 299 -8.69 0.90 13.31
CA GLY A 299 -9.13 1.62 14.50
C GLY A 299 -8.17 1.45 15.66
N ILE A 300 -7.52 0.29 15.81
CA ILE A 300 -6.47 0.07 16.81
C ILE A 300 -5.17 0.77 16.39
N SER A 301 -4.76 0.64 15.12
CA SER A 301 -3.50 1.20 14.63
C SER A 301 -3.42 2.73 14.77
N VAL A 302 -4.50 3.44 14.46
CA VAL A 302 -4.51 4.92 14.49
C VAL A 302 -4.43 5.51 15.92
N GLN A 303 -4.56 4.71 16.96
CA GLN A 303 -4.34 5.12 18.35
C GLN A 303 -2.86 5.12 18.76
N GLY A 304 -2.00 4.48 17.95
CA GLY A 304 -0.54 4.50 18.09
C GLY A 304 0.12 5.66 17.35
N SER A 305 1.43 5.60 17.16
CA SER A 305 2.23 6.52 16.34
C SER A 305 3.11 5.75 15.39
N GLY A 306 3.24 6.25 14.17
CA GLY A 306 3.92 5.59 13.07
C GLY A 306 2.99 4.60 12.37
N ALA A 307 3.45 4.04 11.23
CA ALA A 307 2.68 3.04 10.50
C ALA A 307 2.87 1.65 11.13
N ILE A 308 3.86 0.89 10.69
CA ILE A 308 4.07 -0.51 11.11
C ILE A 308 4.26 -0.65 12.63
N GLU A 309 4.87 0.34 13.28
CA GLU A 309 5.07 0.32 14.73
C GLU A 309 3.76 0.31 15.52
N SER A 310 2.71 0.94 14.97
CA SER A 310 1.40 1.03 15.62
C SER A 310 0.48 -0.15 15.34
N TYR A 311 0.82 -0.99 14.36
CA TYR A 311 -0.04 -2.11 13.96
C TYR A 311 -0.11 -3.19 15.04
N PRO A 312 -1.31 -3.68 15.41
CA PRO A 312 -1.45 -4.76 16.37
C PRO A 312 -1.00 -6.11 15.79
N ASP A 313 -0.61 -7.05 16.66
CA ASP A 313 -0.26 -8.42 16.29
C ASP A 313 -1.50 -9.36 16.24
N TYR A 314 -2.72 -8.82 16.25
CA TYR A 314 -4.00 -9.57 16.21
C TYR A 314 -5.07 -8.76 15.47
N ILE A 315 -6.15 -9.42 15.03
CA ILE A 315 -7.28 -8.86 14.31
C ILE A 315 -8.59 -9.27 14.96
#